data_308e51d577dbd993db7dc6affc1fc732
#
_entry.id   308e51d577dbd993db7dc6affc1fc732
#
_cell.length_a   1.000
_cell.length_b   1.000
_cell.length_c   1.000
_cell.angle_alpha   90.00
_cell.angle_beta   90.00
_cell.angle_gamma   90.00
#
_symmetry.space_group_name_H-M   'P 1'
#
loop_
_entity.id
_entity.type
_entity.pdbx_description
1 polymer ?
#
loop_
_entity_poly.entity_id
_entity_poly.type
_entity_poly.pdbx_seq_one_letter_code
_entity_poly.pdbx_strand_id
1 'polypeptide(L)'
;MTAPVLELLPAVDVQGGQAVRLVQGEAGSETAYGAPLEAALTFQEGGASWLHLVDLDAAFGRGSNSSLLSEVVAAVDMNVELSGGIRDDVSLASALATGCRRVNLGTAALENPEWTAEVLAEHGDRIAVGLDVRGTTLAARGWTREGGDLWETLERLDDAGCQRYVVTDVTKDGTLRGPNLELLREVCSRTDAKVVASGGISSLEDLRALRELVPVGVEGAIVGKALYARAFTMGEALDVAGRP
;
A
#
# COMPACT_ATOMS: atom_id res chain seq x y z
N MET A 1 23.04 18.06 -5.18
CA MET A 1 22.00 17.19 -4.56
C MET A 1 21.13 16.66 -5.68
N THR A 2 20.96 15.35 -5.80
CA THR A 2 20.01 14.75 -6.74
C THR A 2 18.59 15.21 -6.37
N ALA A 3 17.77 15.50 -7.36
CA ALA A 3 16.37 15.85 -7.12
C ALA A 3 15.66 14.69 -6.38
N PRO A 4 14.72 14.97 -5.47
CA PRO A 4 13.99 13.91 -4.76
C PRO A 4 13.19 13.08 -5.75
N VAL A 5 13.19 11.75 -5.54
CA VAL A 5 12.41 10.79 -6.32
C VAL A 5 11.34 10.20 -5.42
N LEU A 6 10.08 10.23 -5.85
CA LEU A 6 8.96 9.59 -5.20
C LEU A 6 8.73 8.23 -5.87
N GLU A 7 8.86 7.13 -5.13
CA GLU A 7 8.53 5.80 -5.66
C GLU A 7 7.03 5.67 -5.95
N LEU A 8 6.65 5.18 -7.12
CA LEU A 8 5.26 4.96 -7.45
C LEU A 8 4.94 3.47 -7.46
N LEU A 9 3.92 3.09 -6.68
CA LEU A 9 3.39 1.75 -6.59
C LEU A 9 1.98 1.73 -7.19
N PRO A 10 1.80 1.48 -8.51
CA PRO A 10 0.47 1.22 -9.03
C PRO A 10 -0.16 0.05 -8.29
N ALA A 11 -1.46 0.15 -7.99
CA ALA A 11 -2.15 -0.85 -7.18
C ALA A 11 -3.01 -1.78 -8.03
N VAL A 12 -2.88 -3.08 -7.77
CA VAL A 12 -3.76 -4.13 -8.30
C VAL A 12 -4.41 -4.84 -7.11
N ASP A 13 -5.69 -4.58 -6.89
CA ASP A 13 -6.50 -5.28 -5.90
C ASP A 13 -7.20 -6.45 -6.58
N VAL A 14 -7.14 -7.63 -5.96
CA VAL A 14 -7.70 -8.87 -6.52
C VAL A 14 -8.86 -9.34 -5.66
N GLN A 15 -10.02 -9.52 -6.30
CA GLN A 15 -11.23 -10.10 -5.69
C GLN A 15 -11.89 -11.03 -6.68
N GLY A 16 -12.20 -12.27 -6.26
CA GLY A 16 -12.82 -13.26 -7.12
C GLY A 16 -12.03 -13.55 -8.40
N GLY A 17 -10.69 -13.47 -8.35
CA GLY A 17 -9.81 -13.67 -9.49
C GLY A 17 -9.76 -12.53 -10.50
N GLN A 18 -10.34 -11.38 -10.21
CA GLN A 18 -10.36 -10.19 -11.06
C GLN A 18 -9.61 -9.03 -10.41
N ALA A 19 -8.98 -8.19 -11.23
CA ALA A 19 -8.51 -6.88 -10.77
C ALA A 19 -9.73 -5.97 -10.55
N VAL A 20 -9.84 -5.39 -9.35
CA VAL A 20 -10.96 -4.53 -8.97
C VAL A 20 -10.50 -3.24 -8.32
N ARG A 21 -11.39 -2.25 -8.25
CA ARG A 21 -11.21 -1.05 -7.41
C ARG A 21 -12.47 -0.83 -6.59
N LEU A 22 -12.26 -0.62 -5.30
CA LEU A 22 -13.31 -0.24 -4.36
C LEU A 22 -13.40 1.29 -4.23
N VAL A 23 -14.50 1.78 -3.70
CA VAL A 23 -14.66 3.14 -3.22
C VAL A 23 -14.70 3.08 -1.70
N GLN A 24 -13.74 3.71 -1.02
CA GLN A 24 -13.62 3.71 0.45
C GLN A 24 -13.70 2.32 1.08
N GLY A 25 -13.19 1.28 0.39
CA GLY A 25 -13.22 -0.09 0.86
C GLY A 25 -14.63 -0.73 0.95
N GLU A 26 -15.68 -0.08 0.43
CA GLU A 26 -17.04 -0.57 0.54
C GLU A 26 -17.26 -1.80 -0.35
N ALA A 27 -17.65 -2.91 0.29
CA ALA A 27 -18.08 -4.10 -0.44
C ALA A 27 -19.36 -3.80 -1.25
N GLY A 28 -19.36 -4.20 -2.52
CA GLY A 28 -20.46 -3.89 -3.47
C GLY A 28 -20.21 -2.63 -4.30
N SER A 29 -19.12 -1.90 -4.05
CA SER A 29 -18.69 -0.75 -4.87
C SER A 29 -17.67 -1.12 -5.94
N GLU A 30 -17.40 -2.43 -6.13
CA GLU A 30 -16.36 -2.94 -7.00
C GLU A 30 -16.58 -2.58 -8.47
N THR A 31 -15.54 -2.04 -9.09
CA THR A 31 -15.45 -1.96 -10.55
C THR A 31 -14.36 -2.93 -11.00
N ALA A 32 -14.71 -3.89 -11.86
CA ALA A 32 -13.76 -4.85 -12.41
C ALA A 32 -13.00 -4.27 -13.61
N TYR A 33 -11.71 -4.62 -13.69
CA TYR A 33 -10.79 -4.15 -14.74
C TYR A 33 -10.06 -5.29 -15.46
N GLY A 34 -10.58 -6.53 -15.38
CA GLY A 34 -10.04 -7.68 -16.09
C GLY A 34 -9.04 -8.50 -15.27
N ALA A 35 -8.13 -9.17 -15.96
CA ALA A 35 -7.16 -10.04 -15.31
C ALA A 35 -6.08 -9.26 -14.55
N PRO A 36 -5.75 -9.66 -13.29
CA PRO A 36 -4.72 -9.00 -12.50
C PRO A 36 -3.34 -8.96 -13.18
N LEU A 37 -2.96 -10.02 -13.87
CA LEU A 37 -1.70 -10.09 -14.61
C LEU A 37 -1.64 -9.07 -15.75
N GLU A 38 -2.71 -8.90 -16.51
CA GLU A 38 -2.77 -7.92 -17.61
C GLU A 38 -2.64 -6.49 -17.07
N ALA A 39 -3.30 -6.20 -15.93
CA ALA A 39 -3.17 -4.90 -15.27
C ALA A 39 -1.72 -4.65 -14.81
N ALA A 40 -1.08 -5.63 -14.17
CA ALA A 40 0.30 -5.54 -13.71
C ALA A 40 1.29 -5.32 -14.87
N LEU A 41 1.16 -6.09 -15.96
CA LEU A 41 1.99 -5.93 -17.16
C LEU A 41 1.79 -4.57 -17.82
N THR A 42 0.57 -4.05 -17.88
CA THR A 42 0.29 -2.70 -18.38
C THR A 42 1.05 -1.63 -17.59
N PHE A 43 1.12 -1.76 -16.26
CA PHE A 43 1.89 -0.83 -15.44
C PHE A 43 3.39 -0.98 -15.63
N GLN A 44 3.89 -2.21 -15.78
CA GLN A 44 5.29 -2.47 -16.11
C GLN A 44 5.68 -1.87 -17.46
N GLU A 45 4.86 -2.05 -18.49
CA GLU A 45 5.05 -1.45 -19.82
C GLU A 45 5.05 0.09 -19.75
N GLY A 46 4.28 0.66 -18.81
CA GLY A 46 4.28 2.09 -18.50
C GLY A 46 5.53 2.57 -17.78
N GLY A 47 6.44 1.67 -17.41
CA GLY A 47 7.72 1.95 -16.76
C GLY A 47 7.71 1.87 -15.24
N ALA A 48 6.66 1.33 -14.61
CA ALA A 48 6.63 1.13 -13.16
C ALA A 48 7.73 0.15 -12.72
N SER A 49 8.44 0.48 -11.63
CA SER A 49 9.45 -0.37 -10.99
C SER A 49 8.92 -1.10 -9.75
N TRP A 50 7.76 -0.69 -9.26
CA TRP A 50 7.05 -1.29 -8.15
C TRP A 50 5.61 -1.61 -8.51
N LEU A 51 5.02 -2.54 -7.76
CA LEU A 51 3.60 -2.92 -7.80
C LEU A 51 3.10 -3.13 -6.37
N HIS A 52 1.96 -2.54 -6.01
CA HIS A 52 1.22 -2.89 -4.79
C HIS A 52 0.10 -3.87 -5.17
N LEU A 53 0.21 -5.13 -4.70
CA LEU A 53 -0.68 -6.24 -5.05
C LEU A 53 -1.43 -6.72 -3.82
N VAL A 54 -2.77 -6.72 -3.87
CA VAL A 54 -3.62 -6.98 -2.70
C VAL A 54 -4.57 -8.15 -2.95
N ASP A 55 -4.60 -9.13 -2.03
CA ASP A 55 -5.64 -10.15 -1.95
C ASP A 55 -6.81 -9.65 -1.09
N LEU A 56 -7.85 -9.13 -1.72
CA LEU A 56 -9.02 -8.62 -1.00
C LEU A 56 -9.87 -9.77 -0.40
N ASP A 57 -9.95 -10.93 -1.06
CA ASP A 57 -10.71 -12.06 -0.52
C ASP A 57 -10.07 -12.56 0.77
N ALA A 58 -8.73 -12.65 0.80
CA ALA A 58 -7.99 -12.99 2.02
C ALA A 58 -8.10 -11.91 3.10
N ALA A 59 -8.04 -10.62 2.72
CA ALA A 59 -8.19 -9.49 3.64
C ALA A 59 -9.55 -9.49 4.33
N PHE A 60 -10.62 -9.79 3.59
CA PHE A 60 -11.99 -9.88 4.12
C PHE A 60 -12.37 -11.25 4.69
N GLY A 61 -11.46 -12.25 4.64
CA GLY A 61 -11.72 -13.61 5.13
C GLY A 61 -12.78 -14.37 4.29
N ARG A 62 -12.85 -14.09 3.00
CA ARG A 62 -13.83 -14.68 2.06
C ARG A 62 -13.22 -15.71 1.11
N GLY A 63 -11.95 -16.02 1.26
CA GLY A 63 -11.20 -16.91 0.38
C GLY A 63 -9.77 -16.50 0.22
N SER A 64 -9.13 -16.90 -0.87
CA SER A 64 -7.75 -16.50 -1.21
C SER A 64 -7.52 -16.56 -2.71
N ASN A 65 -6.74 -15.63 -3.24
CA ASN A 65 -6.23 -15.59 -4.60
C ASN A 65 -4.73 -15.94 -4.66
N SER A 66 -4.17 -16.59 -3.64
CA SER A 66 -2.71 -16.77 -3.45
C SER A 66 -2.00 -17.34 -4.68
N SER A 67 -2.59 -18.33 -5.36
CA SER A 67 -2.00 -18.89 -6.60
C SER A 67 -1.90 -17.85 -7.71
N LEU A 68 -2.94 -17.05 -7.88
CA LEU A 68 -2.98 -15.99 -8.90
C LEU A 68 -2.00 -14.87 -8.57
N LEU A 69 -1.90 -14.48 -7.29
CA LEU A 69 -0.91 -13.50 -6.86
C LEU A 69 0.52 -13.99 -7.07
N SER A 70 0.78 -15.27 -6.80
CA SER A 70 2.09 -15.90 -7.07
C SER A 70 2.43 -15.88 -8.57
N GLU A 71 1.44 -16.12 -9.43
CA GLU A 71 1.62 -16.03 -10.90
C GLU A 71 1.96 -14.59 -11.32
N VAL A 72 1.28 -13.59 -10.76
CA VAL A 72 1.58 -12.18 -11.05
C VAL A 72 3.00 -11.84 -10.59
N VAL A 73 3.39 -12.19 -9.35
CA VAL A 73 4.74 -11.93 -8.81
C VAL A 73 5.82 -12.56 -9.69
N ALA A 74 5.59 -13.80 -10.15
CA ALA A 74 6.57 -14.52 -10.99
C ALA A 74 6.68 -13.98 -12.42
N ALA A 75 5.66 -13.29 -12.92
CA ALA A 75 5.58 -12.84 -14.31
C ALA A 75 6.04 -11.39 -14.53
N VAL A 76 6.18 -10.60 -13.47
CA VAL A 76 6.62 -9.20 -13.58
C VAL A 76 8.07 -9.03 -13.16
N ASP A 77 8.77 -8.07 -13.79
CA ASP A 77 10.14 -7.68 -13.40
C ASP A 77 10.14 -6.56 -12.34
N MET A 78 8.95 -6.12 -11.90
CA MET A 78 8.80 -5.12 -10.85
C MET A 78 9.05 -5.68 -9.46
N ASN A 79 9.48 -4.82 -8.53
CA ASN A 79 9.38 -5.12 -7.11
C ASN A 79 7.91 -5.18 -6.69
N VAL A 80 7.48 -6.24 -6.02
CA VAL A 80 6.10 -6.37 -5.57
C VAL A 80 6.02 -6.19 -4.06
N GLU A 81 5.15 -5.28 -3.62
CA GLU A 81 4.65 -5.20 -2.24
C GLU A 81 3.33 -5.96 -2.18
N LEU A 82 3.31 -7.08 -1.45
CA LEU A 82 2.15 -7.96 -1.32
C LEU A 82 1.37 -7.64 -0.04
N SER A 83 0.06 -7.54 -0.15
CA SER A 83 -0.84 -7.23 0.96
C SER A 83 -2.11 -8.11 0.92
N GLY A 84 -2.82 -8.16 2.05
CA GLY A 84 -4.09 -8.85 2.17
C GLY A 84 -4.02 -10.23 2.82
N GLY A 85 -4.72 -10.40 3.94
CA GLY A 85 -4.90 -11.68 4.62
C GLY A 85 -3.71 -12.23 5.40
N ILE A 86 -2.61 -11.49 5.53
CA ILE A 86 -1.41 -11.93 6.22
C ILE A 86 -1.56 -11.63 7.71
N ARG A 87 -1.64 -12.70 8.55
CA ARG A 87 -2.02 -12.55 9.96
C ARG A 87 -1.36 -13.54 10.93
N ASP A 88 -0.50 -14.42 10.43
CA ASP A 88 0.24 -15.44 11.16
C ASP A 88 1.46 -15.90 10.37
N ASP A 89 2.31 -16.75 10.98
CA ASP A 89 3.54 -17.25 10.37
C ASP A 89 3.28 -18.03 9.07
N VAL A 90 2.17 -18.75 8.99
CA VAL A 90 1.84 -19.56 7.81
C VAL A 90 1.51 -18.66 6.62
N SER A 91 0.66 -17.66 6.83
CA SER A 91 0.30 -16.70 5.79
C SER A 91 1.48 -15.79 5.41
N LEU A 92 2.31 -15.40 6.39
CA LEU A 92 3.53 -14.63 6.14
C LEU A 92 4.56 -15.43 5.32
N ALA A 93 4.84 -16.67 5.73
CA ALA A 93 5.77 -17.54 5.00
C ALA A 93 5.28 -17.81 3.56
N SER A 94 3.98 -18.01 3.39
CA SER A 94 3.38 -18.18 2.06
C SER A 94 3.56 -16.93 1.19
N ALA A 95 3.32 -15.73 1.75
CA ALA A 95 3.52 -14.47 1.05
C ALA A 95 5.00 -14.27 0.65
N LEU A 96 5.91 -14.48 1.57
CA LEU A 96 7.35 -14.35 1.33
C LEU A 96 7.87 -15.37 0.31
N ALA A 97 7.30 -16.58 0.28
CA ALA A 97 7.65 -17.64 -0.68
C ALA A 97 7.25 -17.32 -2.13
N THR A 98 6.35 -16.36 -2.37
CA THR A 98 6.04 -15.89 -3.73
C THR A 98 7.23 -15.22 -4.42
N GLY A 99 8.24 -14.77 -3.65
CA GLY A 99 9.34 -13.96 -4.15
C GLY A 99 9.06 -12.45 -4.14
N CYS A 100 7.94 -12.00 -3.55
CA CYS A 100 7.67 -10.56 -3.40
C CYS A 100 8.82 -9.86 -2.66
N ARG A 101 9.07 -8.60 -3.00
CA ARG A 101 10.12 -7.80 -2.38
C ARG A 101 9.74 -7.39 -0.97
N ARG A 102 8.45 -7.13 -0.71
CA ARG A 102 7.96 -6.61 0.55
C ARG A 102 6.54 -7.13 0.85
N VAL A 103 6.26 -7.33 2.12
CA VAL A 103 4.94 -7.70 2.64
C VAL A 103 4.39 -6.52 3.44
N ASN A 104 3.15 -6.13 3.19
CA ASN A 104 2.45 -5.11 3.97
C ASN A 104 1.47 -5.78 4.94
N LEU A 105 1.73 -5.65 6.25
CA LEU A 105 0.90 -6.16 7.33
C LEU A 105 -0.15 -5.11 7.71
N GLY A 106 -1.42 -5.44 7.61
CA GLY A 106 -2.52 -4.58 8.04
C GLY A 106 -2.97 -4.89 9.47
N THR A 107 -4.23 -5.31 9.60
CA THR A 107 -4.92 -5.56 10.87
C THR A 107 -4.12 -6.40 11.88
N ALA A 108 -3.38 -7.40 11.42
CA ALA A 108 -2.61 -8.26 12.31
C ALA A 108 -1.54 -7.51 13.09
N ALA A 109 -0.92 -6.48 12.49
CA ALA A 109 0.06 -5.63 13.17
C ALA A 109 -0.56 -4.79 14.31
N LEU A 110 -1.86 -4.52 14.22
CA LEU A 110 -2.61 -3.80 15.27
C LEU A 110 -3.09 -4.75 16.38
N GLU A 111 -3.57 -5.94 15.99
CA GLU A 111 -4.20 -6.89 16.89
C GLU A 111 -3.20 -7.81 17.61
N ASN A 112 -2.00 -8.02 17.05
CA ASN A 112 -1.00 -8.96 17.58
C ASN A 112 0.39 -8.32 17.70
N PRO A 113 0.60 -7.42 18.67
CA PRO A 113 1.82 -6.63 18.79
C PRO A 113 3.08 -7.47 19.06
N GLU A 114 2.98 -8.55 19.83
CA GLU A 114 4.12 -9.44 20.14
C GLU A 114 4.61 -10.13 18.87
N TRP A 115 3.71 -10.78 18.14
CA TRP A 115 4.02 -11.40 16.86
C TRP A 115 4.59 -10.39 15.85
N THR A 116 4.03 -9.18 15.81
CA THR A 116 4.51 -8.12 14.92
C THR A 116 5.95 -7.72 15.22
N ALA A 117 6.30 -7.60 16.51
CA ALA A 117 7.66 -7.28 16.91
C ALA A 117 8.66 -8.38 16.50
N GLU A 118 8.28 -9.66 16.65
CA GLU A 118 9.09 -10.80 16.19
C GLU A 118 9.30 -10.77 14.67
N VAL A 119 8.22 -10.53 13.90
CA VAL A 119 8.27 -10.44 12.44
C VAL A 119 9.13 -9.26 11.96
N LEU A 120 9.01 -8.09 12.60
CA LEU A 120 9.83 -6.92 12.28
C LEU A 120 11.31 -7.17 12.57
N ALA A 121 11.63 -7.83 13.69
CA ALA A 121 13.00 -8.17 14.05
C ALA A 121 13.63 -9.18 13.08
N GLU A 122 12.86 -10.17 12.60
CA GLU A 122 13.35 -11.20 11.69
C GLU A 122 13.49 -10.72 10.24
N HIS A 123 12.53 -9.96 9.75
CA HIS A 123 12.41 -9.66 8.31
C HIS A 123 12.78 -8.23 7.93
N GLY A 124 12.88 -7.31 8.90
CA GLY A 124 13.37 -5.93 8.71
C GLY A 124 12.64 -5.18 7.58
N ASP A 125 13.40 -4.69 6.61
CA ASP A 125 12.92 -3.86 5.49
C ASP A 125 11.99 -4.60 4.51
N ARG A 126 11.85 -5.91 4.64
CA ARG A 126 10.87 -6.70 3.89
C ARG A 126 9.45 -6.58 4.43
N ILE A 127 9.26 -5.93 5.58
CA ILE A 127 7.95 -5.70 6.18
C ILE A 127 7.62 -4.21 6.13
N ALA A 128 6.43 -3.89 5.67
CA ALA A 128 5.76 -2.63 5.89
C ALA A 128 4.54 -2.87 6.80
N VAL A 129 4.15 -1.85 7.55
CA VAL A 129 2.90 -1.88 8.35
C VAL A 129 1.90 -0.90 7.77
N GLY A 130 0.73 -1.39 7.42
CA GLY A 130 -0.40 -0.60 6.95
C GLY A 130 -1.13 0.08 8.10
N LEU A 131 -1.18 1.39 8.04
CA LEU A 131 -1.91 2.26 8.97
C LEU A 131 -3.06 2.92 8.21
N ASP A 132 -4.24 2.31 8.31
CA ASP A 132 -5.46 2.82 7.68
C ASP A 132 -6.13 3.79 8.66
N VAL A 133 -6.18 5.08 8.34
CA VAL A 133 -6.48 6.16 9.29
C VAL A 133 -7.82 6.84 8.96
N ARG A 134 -8.62 7.05 10.00
CA ARG A 134 -9.81 7.90 9.97
C ARG A 134 -9.68 8.97 11.06
N GLY A 135 -9.26 10.17 10.68
CA GLY A 135 -8.82 11.19 11.65
C GLY A 135 -7.53 10.76 12.35
N THR A 136 -7.59 10.43 13.65
CA THR A 136 -6.49 9.85 14.43
C THR A 136 -6.78 8.44 14.91
N THR A 137 -7.87 7.84 14.45
CA THR A 137 -8.25 6.47 14.79
C THR A 137 -7.87 5.54 13.65
N LEU A 138 -7.22 4.43 13.99
CA LEU A 138 -6.90 3.38 13.03
C LEU A 138 -8.15 2.55 12.72
N ALA A 139 -8.28 2.15 11.47
CA ALA A 139 -9.28 1.23 10.99
C ALA A 139 -8.68 -0.18 10.82
N ALA A 140 -9.43 -1.20 11.21
CA ALA A 140 -9.03 -2.59 11.13
C ALA A 140 -10.09 -3.44 10.45
N ARG A 141 -9.73 -4.67 10.06
CA ARG A 141 -10.62 -5.69 9.47
C ARG A 141 -11.43 -5.17 8.28
N GLY A 142 -10.71 -4.66 7.27
CA GLY A 142 -11.35 -4.06 6.09
C GLY A 142 -12.15 -2.81 6.45
N TRP A 143 -11.65 -2.04 7.42
CA TRP A 143 -12.21 -0.75 7.89
C TRP A 143 -13.56 -0.84 8.61
N THR A 144 -13.94 -2.04 9.02
CA THR A 144 -15.23 -2.31 9.73
C THR A 144 -15.12 -2.17 11.24
N ARG A 145 -13.90 -2.09 11.79
CA ARG A 145 -13.63 -1.94 13.23
C ARG A 145 -12.59 -0.87 13.48
N GLU A 146 -12.58 -0.33 14.68
CA GLU A 146 -11.52 0.53 15.18
C GLU A 146 -10.31 -0.31 15.60
N GLY A 147 -9.10 0.17 15.24
CA GLY A 147 -7.81 -0.48 15.49
C GLY A 147 -6.96 0.22 16.54
N GLY A 148 -7.51 1.23 17.24
CA GLY A 148 -6.82 2.01 18.27
C GLY A 148 -6.40 3.41 17.81
N ASP A 149 -5.65 4.11 18.66
CA ASP A 149 -5.10 5.43 18.35
C ASP A 149 -3.87 5.31 17.43
N LEU A 150 -3.78 6.19 16.45
CA LEU A 150 -2.69 6.23 15.49
C LEU A 150 -1.34 6.48 16.16
N TRP A 151 -1.29 7.44 17.08
CA TRP A 151 -0.02 7.90 17.65
C TRP A 151 0.57 6.91 18.65
N GLU A 152 -0.27 6.33 19.49
CA GLU A 152 0.14 5.25 20.40
C GLU A 152 0.62 4.01 19.63
N THR A 153 -0.06 3.70 18.52
CA THR A 153 0.33 2.57 17.66
C THR A 153 1.64 2.84 16.93
N LEU A 154 1.83 4.06 16.41
CA LEU A 154 3.07 4.47 15.72
C LEU A 154 4.28 4.36 16.66
N GLU A 155 4.18 4.91 17.88
CA GLU A 155 5.24 4.83 18.89
C GLU A 155 5.59 3.37 19.21
N ARG A 156 4.60 2.53 19.46
CA ARG A 156 4.80 1.10 19.72
C ARG A 156 5.47 0.36 18.57
N LEU A 157 5.12 0.68 17.33
CA LEU A 157 5.70 0.04 16.16
C LEU A 157 7.13 0.55 15.88
N ASP A 158 7.41 1.81 16.15
CA ASP A 158 8.77 2.37 16.09
C ASP A 158 9.68 1.72 17.14
N ASP A 159 9.20 1.54 18.37
CA ASP A 159 9.90 0.82 19.44
C ASP A 159 10.17 -0.66 19.05
N ALA A 160 9.28 -1.27 18.27
CA ALA A 160 9.45 -2.61 17.73
C ALA A 160 10.38 -2.66 16.49
N GLY A 161 10.90 -1.52 16.03
CA GLY A 161 11.84 -1.42 14.91
C GLY A 161 11.20 -1.42 13.52
N CYS A 162 9.95 -0.99 13.40
CA CYS A 162 9.29 -0.85 12.09
C CYS A 162 10.04 0.16 11.22
N GLN A 163 10.38 -0.23 10.00
CA GLN A 163 11.18 0.58 9.08
C GLN A 163 10.33 1.27 8.01
N ARG A 164 9.06 0.89 7.87
CA ARG A 164 8.18 1.43 6.82
C ARG A 164 6.72 1.33 7.17
N TYR A 165 6.00 2.40 6.90
CA TYR A 165 4.55 2.47 7.02
C TYR A 165 3.89 2.74 5.67
N VAL A 166 2.76 2.06 5.41
CA VAL A 166 1.81 2.44 4.36
C VAL A 166 0.66 3.18 5.04
N VAL A 167 0.58 4.50 4.84
CA VAL A 167 -0.42 5.34 5.51
C VAL A 167 -1.55 5.65 4.55
N THR A 168 -2.74 5.13 4.84
CA THR A 168 -3.96 5.34 4.05
C THR A 168 -4.95 6.23 4.81
N ASP A 169 -5.31 7.39 4.25
CA ASP A 169 -6.52 8.08 4.73
C ASP A 169 -7.75 7.41 4.09
N VAL A 170 -8.48 6.61 4.88
CA VAL A 170 -9.63 5.84 4.40
C VAL A 170 -10.79 6.73 3.93
N THR A 171 -10.83 7.99 4.37
CA THR A 171 -11.85 8.95 3.92
C THR A 171 -11.56 9.52 2.53
N LYS A 172 -10.32 9.37 2.09
CA LYS A 172 -9.82 9.81 0.78
C LYS A 172 -9.73 8.69 -0.24
N ASP A 173 -9.54 7.43 0.23
CA ASP A 173 -9.29 6.32 -0.67
C ASP A 173 -10.43 6.09 -1.67
N GLY A 174 -10.06 5.91 -2.94
CA GLY A 174 -10.99 5.72 -4.05
C GLY A 174 -11.85 6.94 -4.41
N THR A 175 -11.69 8.11 -3.74
CA THR A 175 -12.54 9.30 -3.94
C THR A 175 -12.05 10.27 -5.00
N LEU A 176 -10.76 10.21 -5.40
CA LEU A 176 -10.12 11.18 -6.30
C LEU A 176 -10.21 12.64 -5.78
N ARG A 177 -9.99 12.85 -4.47
CA ARG A 177 -10.06 14.16 -3.81
C ARG A 177 -8.74 14.69 -3.29
N GLY A 178 -7.64 14.15 -3.80
CA GLY A 178 -6.28 14.44 -3.34
C GLY A 178 -5.89 13.70 -2.07
N PRO A 179 -4.58 13.46 -1.86
CA PRO A 179 -4.02 12.82 -0.66
C PRO A 179 -4.13 13.73 0.57
N ASN A 180 -4.02 13.14 1.76
CA ASN A 180 -3.97 13.90 3.00
C ASN A 180 -2.52 14.30 3.36
N LEU A 181 -2.04 15.39 2.76
CA LEU A 181 -0.67 15.87 2.95
C LEU A 181 -0.38 16.29 4.40
N GLU A 182 -1.39 16.75 5.14
CA GLU A 182 -1.24 17.16 6.54
C GLU A 182 -0.97 15.95 7.42
N LEU A 183 -1.78 14.89 7.29
CA LEU A 183 -1.57 13.62 7.99
C LEU A 183 -0.17 13.05 7.70
N LEU A 184 0.25 13.05 6.42
CA LEU A 184 1.57 12.52 6.03
C LEU A 184 2.71 13.32 6.65
N ARG A 185 2.63 14.66 6.68
CA ARG A 185 3.62 15.51 7.36
C ARG A 185 3.67 15.22 8.86
N GLU A 186 2.50 15.07 9.49
CA GLU A 186 2.42 14.79 10.92
C GLU A 186 3.01 13.41 11.25
N VAL A 187 2.69 12.37 10.48
CA VAL A 187 3.30 11.04 10.65
C VAL A 187 4.82 11.12 10.47
N CYS A 188 5.32 11.70 9.38
CA CYS A 188 6.76 11.84 9.13
C CYS A 188 7.49 12.68 10.18
N SER A 189 6.79 13.54 10.91
CA SER A 189 7.41 14.33 12.01
C SER A 189 7.59 13.52 13.30
N ARG A 190 6.98 12.36 13.40
CA ARG A 190 6.97 11.52 14.62
C ARG A 190 7.74 10.22 14.47
N THR A 191 8.17 9.85 13.27
CA THR A 191 8.92 8.62 13.01
C THR A 191 10.08 8.87 12.05
N ASP A 192 11.17 8.10 12.21
CA ASP A 192 12.27 8.03 11.25
C ASP A 192 12.04 6.95 10.17
N ALA A 193 10.98 6.15 10.32
CA ALA A 193 10.61 5.14 9.34
C ALA A 193 10.15 5.77 8.01
N LYS A 194 10.28 5.04 6.92
CA LYS A 194 9.81 5.46 5.61
C LYS A 194 8.29 5.42 5.53
N VAL A 195 7.70 6.39 4.84
CA VAL A 195 6.26 6.49 4.70
C VAL A 195 5.87 6.37 3.22
N VAL A 196 4.98 5.41 2.92
CA VAL A 196 4.33 5.28 1.62
C VAL A 196 2.92 5.85 1.75
N ALA A 197 2.63 6.89 0.96
CA ALA A 197 1.32 7.53 0.94
C ALA A 197 0.29 6.66 0.20
N SER A 198 -0.91 6.52 0.75
CA SER A 198 -2.00 5.79 0.11
C SER A 198 -3.33 6.54 0.23
N GLY A 199 -4.16 6.42 -0.81
CA GLY A 199 -5.50 6.99 -0.86
C GLY A 199 -5.57 8.42 -1.38
N GLY A 200 -6.58 8.68 -2.20
CA GLY A 200 -7.00 10.01 -2.65
C GLY A 200 -6.33 10.57 -3.89
N ILE A 201 -5.16 10.10 -4.30
CA ILE A 201 -4.42 10.64 -5.46
C ILE A 201 -5.33 10.70 -6.69
N SER A 202 -5.40 11.88 -7.32
CA SER A 202 -6.34 12.19 -8.40
C SER A 202 -5.70 12.87 -9.60
N SER A 203 -4.52 13.47 -9.45
CA SER A 203 -3.88 14.30 -10.46
C SER A 203 -2.35 14.24 -10.38
N LEU A 204 -1.69 14.70 -11.43
CA LEU A 204 -0.23 14.87 -11.43
C LEU A 204 0.23 15.93 -10.41
N GLU A 205 -0.63 16.90 -10.07
CA GLU A 205 -0.35 17.90 -9.05
C GLU A 205 -0.25 17.28 -7.65
N ASP A 206 -1.10 16.27 -7.37
CA ASP A 206 -1.03 15.52 -6.11
C ASP A 206 0.34 14.80 -5.99
N LEU A 207 0.82 14.22 -7.09
CA LEU A 207 2.12 13.56 -7.12
C LEU A 207 3.29 14.55 -6.93
N ARG A 208 3.20 15.78 -7.50
CA ARG A 208 4.18 16.84 -7.23
C ARG A 208 4.19 17.20 -5.75
N ALA A 209 3.01 17.40 -5.16
CA ALA A 209 2.89 17.73 -3.75
C ALA A 209 3.43 16.63 -2.82
N LEU A 210 3.20 15.34 -3.17
CA LEU A 210 3.79 14.20 -2.44
C LEU A 210 5.31 14.15 -2.60
N ARG A 211 5.84 14.42 -3.79
CA ARG A 211 7.29 14.46 -4.03
C ARG A 211 7.99 15.52 -3.19
N GLU A 212 7.34 16.65 -2.91
CA GLU A 212 7.86 17.68 -2.01
C GLU A 212 8.01 17.18 -0.56
N LEU A 213 7.34 16.08 -0.18
CA LEU A 213 7.46 15.46 1.12
C LEU A 213 8.57 14.40 1.21
N VAL A 214 9.22 14.05 0.11
CA VAL A 214 10.33 13.07 0.12
C VAL A 214 11.45 13.48 1.09
N PRO A 215 11.89 14.75 1.17
CA PRO A 215 12.91 15.14 2.13
C PRO A 215 12.51 15.01 3.60
N VAL A 216 11.22 14.86 3.91
CA VAL A 216 10.72 14.75 5.29
C VAL A 216 10.30 13.33 5.66
N GLY A 217 10.42 12.34 4.74
CA GLY A 217 10.20 10.93 5.07
C GLY A 217 9.24 10.16 4.17
N VAL A 218 8.50 10.83 3.26
CA VAL A 218 7.67 10.13 2.28
C VAL A 218 8.57 9.48 1.23
N GLU A 219 8.60 8.15 1.19
CA GLU A 219 9.39 7.37 0.24
C GLU A 219 8.67 7.19 -1.08
N GLY A 220 7.36 6.94 -1.04
CA GLY A 220 6.59 6.58 -2.22
C GLY A 220 5.10 6.82 -2.08
N ALA A 221 4.36 6.47 -3.13
CA ALA A 221 2.93 6.61 -3.18
C ALA A 221 2.25 5.44 -3.91
N ILE A 222 1.21 4.88 -3.29
CA ILE A 222 0.33 3.89 -3.93
C ILE A 222 -0.69 4.63 -4.79
N VAL A 223 -0.69 4.33 -6.09
CA VAL A 223 -1.57 4.96 -7.07
C VAL A 223 -2.57 3.94 -7.60
N GLY A 224 -3.80 4.08 -7.20
CA GLY A 224 -4.88 3.16 -7.60
C GLY A 224 -5.81 3.79 -8.63
N LYS A 225 -6.98 4.23 -8.19
CA LYS A 225 -8.13 4.63 -9.02
C LYS A 225 -7.78 5.65 -10.11
N ALA A 226 -6.85 6.57 -9.88
CA ALA A 226 -6.46 7.59 -10.86
C ALA A 226 -5.91 6.98 -12.17
N LEU A 227 -5.11 5.90 -12.08
CA LEU A 227 -4.59 5.18 -13.24
C LEU A 227 -5.69 4.46 -14.01
N TYR A 228 -6.58 3.76 -13.31
CA TYR A 228 -7.72 3.07 -13.92
C TYR A 228 -8.73 4.05 -14.54
N ALA A 229 -8.94 5.20 -13.91
CA ALA A 229 -9.78 6.29 -14.43
C ALA A 229 -9.09 7.07 -15.57
N ARG A 230 -7.84 6.74 -15.90
CA ARG A 230 -7.02 7.43 -16.92
C ARG A 230 -6.92 8.94 -16.68
N ALA A 231 -6.85 9.35 -15.42
CA ALA A 231 -6.59 10.75 -15.04
C ALA A 231 -5.19 11.19 -15.53
N PHE A 232 -4.27 10.26 -15.59
CA PHE A 232 -2.93 10.39 -16.18
C PHE A 232 -2.39 8.98 -16.50
N THR A 233 -1.37 8.90 -17.32
CA THR A 233 -0.66 7.66 -17.63
C THR A 233 0.42 7.36 -16.61
N MET A 234 0.87 6.10 -16.52
CA MET A 234 1.99 5.73 -15.67
C MET A 234 3.27 6.50 -16.03
N GLY A 235 3.54 6.68 -17.32
CA GLY A 235 4.68 7.46 -17.80
C GLY A 235 4.66 8.91 -17.34
N GLU A 236 3.52 9.62 -17.46
CA GLU A 236 3.37 11.00 -16.96
C GLU A 236 3.55 11.09 -15.45
N ALA A 237 3.02 10.10 -14.72
CA ALA A 237 3.18 10.02 -13.27
C ALA A 237 4.65 9.88 -12.86
N LEU A 238 5.41 8.99 -13.54
CA LEU A 238 6.84 8.79 -13.29
C LEU A 238 7.66 10.03 -13.61
N ASP A 239 7.35 10.75 -14.71
CA ASP A 239 8.03 11.99 -15.06
C ASP A 239 7.90 13.04 -13.95
N VAL A 240 6.70 13.16 -13.36
CA VAL A 240 6.43 14.08 -12.25
C VAL A 240 7.07 13.59 -10.95
N ALA A 241 7.08 12.28 -10.70
CA ALA A 241 7.70 11.66 -9.54
C ALA A 241 9.24 11.80 -9.52
N GLY A 242 9.83 12.18 -10.65
CA GLY A 242 11.28 12.43 -10.77
C GLY A 242 12.07 11.21 -11.13
N ARG A 243 11.59 10.37 -12.05
CA ARG A 243 12.20 9.11 -12.52
C ARG A 243 13.61 8.84 -12.03
N PRO A 244 13.95 7.66 -11.52
CA PRO A 244 15.34 7.29 -11.26
C PRO A 244 16.11 7.18 -12.57
#